data_f68126bd1169008fd5ca644dfb0be31e
#
_entry.id   f68126bd1169008fd5ca644dfb0be31e
#
_cell.length_a   1.000
_cell.length_b   1.000
_cell.length_c   1.000
_cell.angle_alpha   90.00
_cell.angle_beta   90.00
_cell.angle_gamma   90.00
#
_symmetry.space_group_name_H-M   'P 1'
#
loop_
_entity.id
_entity.type
_entity.pdbx_description
1 polymer ?
#
loop_
_entity_poly.entity_id
_entity_poly.type
_entity_poly.pdbx_seq_one_letter_code
_entity_poly.pdbx_strand_id
1 'polypeptide(L)'
;MEIQIFTESLIKKAKLSGRYSTADSYLSTLHRLQLFTNAPDMHFDKITPELIKAFEQHLFQKGLFDNTVSLYMRMLRSIFNQAVTAGVATLNTKVIFENVFVGCDATAKRAIKPVLINQLLETDLSHCPQLEFSRDMFLLSFYLQGIPFVDLAYLRKSNVNGNILIYRRQKTGQQLYITIEKCAAKIIKRYACRCKDSAYLLPILTATGETGYRQYKS
;
A
#
# COMPACT_ATOMS: atom_id res chain seq x y z
N MET A 1 19.72 0.70 22.85
CA MET A 1 18.95 -0.35 22.09
C MET A 1 19.28 -0.25 20.63
N GLU A 2 19.39 -1.37 19.95
CA GLU A 2 19.64 -1.46 18.53
C GLU A 2 18.41 -1.05 17.71
N ILE A 3 18.65 -0.35 16.59
CA ILE A 3 17.60 0.10 15.67
C ILE A 3 16.87 -1.10 15.07
N GLN A 4 17.61 -2.17 14.76
CA GLN A 4 17.04 -3.40 14.21
C GLN A 4 16.00 -3.99 15.14
N ILE A 5 16.38 -4.32 16.39
CA ILE A 5 15.52 -4.98 17.39
C ILE A 5 14.23 -4.17 17.60
N PHE A 6 14.38 -2.84 17.73
CA PHE A 6 13.22 -1.97 17.90
C PHE A 6 12.31 -1.96 16.66
N THR A 7 12.90 -1.82 15.46
CA THR A 7 12.13 -1.79 14.21
C THR A 7 11.41 -3.11 13.95
N GLU A 8 12.04 -4.26 14.26
CA GLU A 8 11.39 -5.59 14.18
C GLU A 8 10.17 -5.68 15.10
N SER A 9 10.24 -5.09 16.29
CA SER A 9 9.09 -5.00 17.19
C SER A 9 7.94 -4.20 16.60
N LEU A 10 8.24 -3.08 15.91
CA LEU A 10 7.25 -2.27 15.20
C LEU A 10 6.65 -3.02 14.00
N ILE A 11 7.46 -3.76 13.25
CA ILE A 11 7.00 -4.62 12.14
C ILE A 11 6.02 -5.66 12.66
N LYS A 12 6.36 -6.37 13.76
CA LYS A 12 5.48 -7.35 14.40
C LYS A 12 4.16 -6.71 14.84
N LYS A 13 4.21 -5.55 15.49
CA LYS A 13 3.02 -4.79 15.92
C LYS A 13 2.15 -4.37 14.73
N ALA A 14 2.76 -3.91 13.64
CA ALA A 14 2.05 -3.53 12.43
C ALA A 14 1.35 -4.73 11.78
N LYS A 15 2.01 -5.89 11.68
CA LYS A 15 1.43 -7.13 11.15
C LYS A 15 0.25 -7.62 12.01
N LEU A 16 0.39 -7.62 13.34
CA LEU A 16 -0.70 -8.01 14.26
C LEU A 16 -1.93 -7.09 14.13
N SER A 17 -1.71 -5.82 13.76
CA SER A 17 -2.78 -4.85 13.49
C SER A 17 -3.30 -4.88 12.04
N GLY A 18 -2.88 -5.84 11.21
CA GLY A 18 -3.27 -5.94 9.79
C GLY A 18 -2.64 -4.87 8.89
N ARG A 19 -1.71 -4.05 9.39
CA ARG A 19 -1.04 -2.98 8.63
C ARG A 19 0.19 -3.49 7.88
N TYR A 20 -0.02 -4.50 7.03
CA TYR A 20 1.07 -5.21 6.33
C TYR A 20 1.91 -4.29 5.44
N SER A 21 1.30 -3.33 4.74
CA SER A 21 2.02 -2.36 3.91
C SER A 21 2.97 -1.47 4.73
N THR A 22 2.57 -1.09 5.94
CA THR A 22 3.43 -0.34 6.88
C THR A 22 4.58 -1.21 7.36
N ALA A 23 4.31 -2.49 7.68
CA ALA A 23 5.33 -3.45 8.07
C ALA A 23 6.39 -3.65 6.98
N ASP A 24 5.96 -3.80 5.71
CA ASP A 24 6.85 -3.91 4.55
C ASP A 24 7.69 -2.63 4.36
N SER A 25 7.09 -1.44 4.58
CA SER A 25 7.81 -0.17 4.48
C SER A 25 8.89 -0.04 5.57
N TYR A 26 8.60 -0.42 6.80
CA TYR A 26 9.60 -0.46 7.87
C TYR A 26 10.72 -1.43 7.55
N LEU A 27 10.40 -2.66 7.10
CA LEU A 27 11.38 -3.67 6.74
C LEU A 27 12.30 -3.19 5.62
N SER A 28 11.73 -2.63 4.55
CA SER A 28 12.50 -2.12 3.41
C SER A 28 13.42 -0.96 3.82
N THR A 29 12.93 -0.09 4.72
CA THR A 29 13.70 1.05 5.22
C THR A 29 14.87 0.59 6.08
N LEU A 30 14.62 -0.35 7.01
CA LEU A 30 15.66 -0.94 7.86
C LEU A 30 16.75 -1.59 7.01
N HIS A 31 16.37 -2.43 6.06
CA HIS A 31 17.32 -3.13 5.18
C HIS A 31 18.19 -2.14 4.38
N ARG A 32 17.60 -1.08 3.85
CA ARG A 32 18.37 -0.05 3.13
C ARG A 32 19.33 0.72 4.04
N LEU A 33 18.92 1.02 5.26
CA LEU A 33 19.82 1.67 6.23
C LEU A 33 20.99 0.75 6.60
N GLN A 34 20.72 -0.52 6.86
CA GLN A 34 21.76 -1.52 7.18
C GLN A 34 22.76 -1.70 6.04
N LEU A 35 22.29 -1.76 4.78
CA LEU A 35 23.17 -1.84 3.61
C LEU A 35 24.04 -0.59 3.45
N PHE A 36 23.52 0.59 3.78
CA PHE A 36 24.26 1.83 3.71
C PHE A 36 25.32 1.93 4.81
N THR A 37 24.97 1.61 6.05
CA THR A 37 25.85 1.75 7.20
C THR A 37 26.82 0.58 7.37
N ASN A 38 26.54 -0.55 6.72
CA ASN A 38 27.23 -1.84 6.93
C ASN A 38 27.31 -2.24 8.42
N ALA A 39 26.31 -1.81 9.21
CA ALA A 39 26.23 -2.03 10.66
C ALA A 39 24.81 -2.49 11.06
N PRO A 40 24.55 -3.81 11.05
CA PRO A 40 23.23 -4.34 11.39
C PRO A 40 22.85 -4.08 12.85
N ASP A 41 23.81 -4.01 13.75
CA ASP A 41 23.68 -3.80 15.20
C ASP A 41 23.76 -2.32 15.63
N MET A 42 23.56 -1.39 14.68
CA MET A 42 23.64 0.05 14.96
C MET A 42 22.65 0.46 16.06
N HIS A 43 23.16 1.20 17.04
CA HIS A 43 22.38 1.79 18.12
C HIS A 43 21.83 3.17 17.74
N PHE A 44 20.74 3.59 18.43
CA PHE A 44 20.12 4.91 18.19
C PHE A 44 21.03 6.09 18.53
N ASP A 45 21.96 5.95 19.46
CA ASP A 45 22.93 6.98 19.85
C ASP A 45 23.95 7.33 18.76
N LYS A 46 24.09 6.47 17.75
CA LYS A 46 24.95 6.71 16.57
C LYS A 46 24.28 7.51 15.47
N ILE A 47 22.99 7.82 15.62
CA ILE A 47 22.24 8.57 14.62
C ILE A 47 22.52 10.07 14.77
N THR A 48 23.09 10.65 13.71
CA THR A 48 23.35 12.09 13.60
C THR A 48 22.66 12.71 12.37
N PRO A 49 22.46 14.02 12.32
CA PRO A 49 21.94 14.70 11.15
C PRO A 49 22.77 14.43 9.89
N GLU A 50 24.11 14.38 10.03
CA GLU A 50 25.06 14.13 8.94
C GLU A 50 24.89 12.71 8.38
N LEU A 51 24.71 11.71 9.23
CA LEU A 51 24.48 10.33 8.83
C LEU A 51 23.17 10.21 8.02
N ILE A 52 22.09 10.85 8.49
CA ILE A 52 20.81 10.82 7.79
C ILE A 52 20.86 11.57 6.47
N LYS A 53 21.57 12.68 6.41
CA LYS A 53 21.81 13.42 5.15
C LYS A 53 22.65 12.61 4.16
N ALA A 54 23.70 11.94 4.64
CA ALA A 54 24.52 11.05 3.82
C ALA A 54 23.71 9.85 3.29
N PHE A 55 22.81 9.29 4.12
CA PHE A 55 21.91 8.21 3.68
C PHE A 55 20.93 8.70 2.61
N GLU A 56 20.34 9.88 2.74
CA GLU A 56 19.51 10.49 1.70
C GLU A 56 20.27 10.61 0.37
N GLN A 57 21.49 11.19 0.41
CA GLN A 57 22.33 11.32 -0.77
C GLN A 57 22.68 9.98 -1.41
N HIS A 58 23.01 8.97 -0.60
CA HIS A 58 23.25 7.61 -1.07
C HIS A 58 22.04 7.04 -1.82
N LEU A 59 20.82 7.25 -1.32
CA LEU A 59 19.61 6.79 -2.01
C LEU A 59 19.43 7.47 -3.37
N PHE A 60 19.72 8.77 -3.49
CA PHE A 60 19.73 9.47 -4.78
C PHE A 60 20.80 8.93 -5.73
N GLN A 61 22.01 8.68 -5.24
CA GLN A 61 23.08 8.07 -6.02
C GLN A 61 22.74 6.67 -6.55
N LYS A 62 21.88 5.93 -5.85
CA LYS A 62 21.30 4.66 -6.31
C LYS A 62 20.17 4.83 -7.34
N GLY A 63 19.89 6.05 -7.80
CA GLY A 63 18.89 6.37 -8.82
C GLY A 63 17.43 6.34 -8.32
N LEU A 64 17.20 6.48 -7.01
CA LEU A 64 15.84 6.54 -6.50
C LEU A 64 15.23 7.93 -6.73
N PHE A 65 13.94 7.95 -7.10
CA PHE A 65 13.20 9.20 -7.28
C PHE A 65 12.85 9.87 -5.93
N ASP A 66 12.65 11.19 -5.94
CA ASP A 66 12.41 12.05 -4.77
C ASP A 66 11.32 11.50 -3.83
N ASN A 67 10.17 11.12 -4.38
CA ASN A 67 9.08 10.55 -3.58
C ASN A 67 9.43 9.21 -2.93
N THR A 68 10.33 8.43 -3.52
CA THR A 68 10.80 7.17 -2.95
C THR A 68 11.79 7.43 -1.82
N VAL A 69 12.73 8.37 -2.02
CA VAL A 69 13.67 8.79 -0.99
C VAL A 69 12.90 9.38 0.19
N SER A 70 11.96 10.30 -0.08
CA SER A 70 11.08 10.86 0.94
C SER A 70 10.30 9.80 1.73
N LEU A 71 9.84 8.73 1.07
CA LEU A 71 9.18 7.61 1.77
C LEU A 71 10.12 6.99 2.81
N TYR A 72 11.36 6.69 2.44
CA TYR A 72 12.35 6.14 3.37
C TYR A 72 12.65 7.10 4.52
N MET A 73 12.84 8.39 4.23
CA MET A 73 13.09 9.40 5.26
C MET A 73 11.90 9.52 6.23
N ARG A 74 10.67 9.51 5.74
CA ARG A 74 9.46 9.53 6.59
C ARG A 74 9.32 8.26 7.43
N MET A 75 9.67 7.09 6.90
CA MET A 75 9.64 5.84 7.65
C MET A 75 10.71 5.84 8.77
N LEU A 76 11.93 6.27 8.49
CA LEU A 76 12.97 6.43 9.51
C LEU A 76 12.54 7.41 10.60
N ARG A 77 12.02 8.58 10.21
CA ARG A 77 11.50 9.56 11.17
C ARG A 77 10.39 8.98 12.03
N SER A 78 9.51 8.15 11.46
CA SER A 78 8.47 7.45 12.20
C SER A 78 9.04 6.45 13.20
N ILE A 79 10.04 5.65 12.80
CA ILE A 79 10.73 4.70 13.68
C ILE A 79 11.37 5.44 14.86
N PHE A 80 12.11 6.52 14.57
CA PHE A 80 12.82 7.30 15.59
C PHE A 80 11.87 8.01 16.56
N ASN A 81 10.79 8.60 16.05
CA ASN A 81 9.76 9.20 16.90
C ASN A 81 9.14 8.17 17.85
N GLN A 82 8.87 6.96 17.36
CA GLN A 82 8.32 5.88 18.20
C GLN A 82 9.35 5.40 19.23
N ALA A 83 10.64 5.36 18.89
CA ALA A 83 11.70 5.01 19.83
C ALA A 83 11.83 6.05 20.95
N VAL A 84 11.75 7.34 20.63
CA VAL A 84 11.73 8.43 21.61
C VAL A 84 10.49 8.35 22.50
N THR A 85 9.31 8.15 21.92
CA THR A 85 8.05 8.00 22.68
C THR A 85 8.06 6.80 23.61
N ALA A 86 8.74 5.72 23.21
CA ALA A 86 8.91 4.51 24.05
C ALA A 86 10.03 4.62 25.10
N GLY A 87 10.73 5.76 25.17
CA GLY A 87 11.86 5.96 26.09
C GLY A 87 13.11 5.15 25.74
N VAL A 88 13.18 4.62 24.52
CA VAL A 88 14.26 3.76 24.03
C VAL A 88 15.45 4.57 23.49
N ALA A 89 15.16 5.80 23.03
CA ALA A 89 16.15 6.72 22.45
C ALA A 89 15.90 8.16 22.92
N THR A 90 16.98 8.93 23.07
CA THR A 90 16.96 10.35 23.43
C THR A 90 17.34 11.24 22.24
N LEU A 91 16.60 11.07 21.11
CA LEU A 91 16.88 11.75 19.86
C LEU A 91 16.02 13.00 19.68
N ASN A 92 16.62 14.10 19.22
CA ASN A 92 15.86 15.23 18.70
C ASN A 92 15.55 15.04 17.19
N THR A 93 14.47 14.33 16.89
CA THR A 93 14.11 14.00 15.52
C THR A 93 13.84 15.22 14.64
N LYS A 94 13.48 16.39 15.21
CA LYS A 94 13.32 17.62 14.44
C LYS A 94 14.66 18.07 13.86
N VAL A 95 15.70 18.08 14.68
CA VAL A 95 17.06 18.46 14.26
C VAL A 95 17.63 17.42 13.27
N ILE A 96 17.49 16.13 13.56
CA ILE A 96 18.00 15.04 12.70
C ILE A 96 17.44 15.10 11.28
N PHE A 97 16.17 15.48 11.11
CA PHE A 97 15.50 15.51 9.80
C PHE A 97 15.26 16.93 9.25
N GLU A 98 15.92 17.95 9.79
CA GLU A 98 15.75 19.34 9.38
C GLU A 98 16.14 19.56 7.92
N ASN A 99 17.24 18.96 7.49
CA ASN A 99 17.85 19.17 6.18
C ASN A 99 17.60 18.03 5.18
N VAL A 100 16.59 17.18 5.41
CA VAL A 100 16.23 16.11 4.50
C VAL A 100 14.83 16.29 3.92
N PHE A 101 14.64 15.84 2.68
CA PHE A 101 13.35 15.94 2.00
C PHE A 101 12.38 14.88 2.54
N VAL A 102 11.34 15.33 3.20
CA VAL A 102 10.23 14.50 3.71
C VAL A 102 8.88 14.88 3.07
N GLY A 103 8.91 15.71 2.04
CA GLY A 103 7.75 16.15 1.27
C GLY A 103 7.21 15.12 0.30
N CYS A 104 6.37 15.55 -0.60
CA CYS A 104 5.84 14.75 -1.70
C CYS A 104 5.72 15.66 -2.93
N ASP A 105 6.48 15.34 -3.96
CA ASP A 105 6.39 16.03 -5.24
C ASP A 105 5.14 15.63 -6.00
N ALA A 106 4.58 16.59 -6.70
CA ALA A 106 3.44 16.35 -7.56
C ALA A 106 3.83 15.38 -8.68
N THR A 107 3.08 14.30 -8.80
CA THR A 107 3.23 13.35 -9.91
C THR A 107 2.25 13.68 -11.04
N ALA A 108 2.62 13.37 -12.27
CA ALA A 108 1.74 13.54 -13.42
C ALA A 108 0.43 12.76 -13.22
N LYS A 109 -0.70 13.45 -13.40
CA LYS A 109 -2.02 12.81 -13.35
C LYS A 109 -2.19 11.92 -14.58
N ARG A 110 -2.43 10.63 -14.35
CA ARG A 110 -2.64 9.62 -15.41
C ARG A 110 -4.14 9.39 -15.64
N ALA A 111 -4.93 10.46 -15.78
CA ALA A 111 -6.35 10.34 -16.09
C ALA A 111 -6.54 9.75 -17.50
N ILE A 112 -7.41 8.77 -17.62
CA ILE A 112 -7.72 8.11 -18.88
C ILE A 112 -8.88 8.85 -19.56
N LYS A 113 -8.77 9.08 -20.87
CA LYS A 113 -9.84 9.70 -21.65
C LYS A 113 -11.03 8.73 -21.80
N PRO A 114 -12.29 9.22 -21.81
CA PRO A 114 -13.48 8.38 -21.97
C PRO A 114 -13.45 7.46 -23.21
N VAL A 115 -12.83 7.91 -24.28
CA VAL A 115 -12.66 7.11 -25.52
C VAL A 115 -11.94 5.79 -25.25
N LEU A 116 -10.93 5.78 -24.38
CA LEU A 116 -10.19 4.56 -24.03
C LEU A 116 -11.04 3.57 -23.22
N ILE A 117 -11.99 4.06 -22.42
CA ILE A 117 -12.95 3.21 -21.72
C ILE A 117 -13.85 2.47 -22.72
N ASN A 118 -14.34 3.17 -23.75
CA ASN A 118 -15.15 2.55 -24.81
C ASN A 118 -14.34 1.52 -25.60
N GLN A 119 -13.11 1.82 -25.96
CA GLN A 119 -12.22 0.87 -26.64
C GLN A 119 -11.99 -0.40 -25.79
N LEU A 120 -11.78 -0.24 -24.48
CA LEU A 120 -11.65 -1.40 -23.57
C LEU A 120 -12.92 -2.24 -23.53
N LEU A 121 -14.09 -1.62 -23.58
CA LEU A 121 -15.39 -2.33 -23.62
C LEU A 121 -15.58 -3.15 -24.89
N GLU A 122 -15.14 -2.61 -26.03
CA GLU A 122 -15.31 -3.20 -27.37
C GLU A 122 -14.22 -4.25 -27.70
N THR A 123 -13.10 -4.25 -26.96
CA THR A 123 -11.99 -5.19 -27.21
C THR A 123 -12.41 -6.62 -26.88
N ASP A 124 -12.35 -7.51 -27.88
CA ASP A 124 -12.54 -8.94 -27.66
C ASP A 124 -11.28 -9.56 -27.02
N LEU A 125 -11.43 -10.05 -25.81
CA LEU A 125 -10.41 -10.74 -25.02
C LEU A 125 -10.80 -12.18 -24.66
N SER A 126 -11.78 -12.76 -25.37
CA SER A 126 -12.26 -14.13 -25.13
C SER A 126 -11.15 -15.19 -25.23
N HIS A 127 -10.14 -14.92 -26.05
CA HIS A 127 -8.96 -15.77 -26.24
C HIS A 127 -7.91 -15.66 -25.09
N CYS A 128 -8.04 -14.67 -24.19
CA CYS A 128 -7.12 -14.47 -23.07
C CYS A 128 -7.88 -14.15 -21.76
N PRO A 129 -8.31 -15.18 -21.01
CA PRO A 129 -9.14 -15.03 -19.81
C PRO A 129 -8.51 -14.14 -18.73
N GLN A 130 -7.16 -14.08 -18.65
CA GLN A 130 -6.45 -13.24 -17.67
C GLN A 130 -6.55 -11.76 -18.01
N LEU A 131 -6.42 -11.40 -19.30
CA LEU A 131 -6.60 -10.02 -19.76
C LEU A 131 -8.06 -9.60 -19.66
N GLU A 132 -9.01 -10.51 -19.99
CA GLU A 132 -10.43 -10.26 -19.81
C GLU A 132 -10.76 -9.95 -18.35
N PHE A 133 -10.24 -10.75 -17.42
CA PHE A 133 -10.41 -10.51 -15.98
C PHE A 133 -9.81 -9.16 -15.55
N SER A 134 -8.60 -8.84 -15.99
CA SER A 134 -7.93 -7.57 -15.67
C SER A 134 -8.71 -6.37 -16.18
N ARG A 135 -9.19 -6.43 -17.43
CA ARG A 135 -10.09 -5.43 -18.03
C ARG A 135 -11.35 -5.25 -17.19
N ASP A 136 -12.01 -6.35 -16.86
CA ASP A 136 -13.27 -6.33 -16.11
C ASP A 136 -13.07 -5.76 -14.69
N MET A 137 -11.97 -6.06 -14.02
CA MET A 137 -11.65 -5.46 -12.72
C MET A 137 -11.37 -3.96 -12.82
N PHE A 138 -10.69 -3.52 -13.89
CA PHE A 138 -10.47 -2.11 -14.16
C PHE A 138 -11.80 -1.38 -14.42
N LEU A 139 -12.66 -1.92 -15.28
CA LEU A 139 -13.98 -1.36 -15.59
C LEU A 139 -14.88 -1.35 -14.34
N LEU A 140 -14.82 -2.39 -13.52
CA LEU A 140 -15.58 -2.46 -12.28
C LEU A 140 -15.13 -1.37 -11.30
N SER A 141 -13.81 -1.17 -11.17
CA SER A 141 -13.27 -0.04 -10.38
C SER A 141 -13.80 1.30 -10.88
N PHE A 142 -13.81 1.50 -12.19
CA PHE A 142 -14.34 2.73 -12.81
C PHE A 142 -15.85 2.91 -12.53
N TYR A 143 -16.68 1.88 -12.74
CA TYR A 143 -18.12 1.93 -12.48
C TYR A 143 -18.48 2.08 -11.01
N LEU A 144 -17.61 1.64 -10.10
CA LEU A 144 -17.75 1.83 -8.67
C LEU A 144 -17.04 3.12 -8.20
N GLN A 145 -17.06 4.18 -9.02
CA GLN A 145 -16.58 5.52 -8.71
C GLN A 145 -15.08 5.58 -8.37
N GLY A 146 -14.27 4.75 -9.00
CA GLY A 146 -12.83 4.72 -8.79
C GLY A 146 -12.41 4.04 -7.50
N ILE A 147 -13.11 3.00 -7.09
CA ILE A 147 -12.71 2.19 -5.94
C ILE A 147 -11.26 1.68 -6.13
N PRO A 148 -10.35 1.89 -5.17
CA PRO A 148 -8.98 1.37 -5.28
C PRO A 148 -8.96 -0.16 -5.41
N PHE A 149 -8.02 -0.70 -6.19
CA PHE A 149 -7.92 -2.15 -6.42
C PHE A 149 -7.79 -2.94 -5.12
N VAL A 150 -7.06 -2.41 -4.12
CA VAL A 150 -6.98 -3.04 -2.80
C VAL A 150 -8.36 -3.16 -2.14
N ASP A 151 -9.18 -2.10 -2.20
CA ASP A 151 -10.53 -2.14 -1.61
C ASP A 151 -11.41 -3.11 -2.40
N LEU A 152 -11.31 -3.10 -3.75
CA LEU A 152 -12.02 -4.03 -4.63
C LEU A 152 -11.69 -5.50 -4.30
N ALA A 153 -10.41 -5.81 -4.08
CA ALA A 153 -9.96 -7.17 -3.76
C ALA A 153 -10.52 -7.68 -2.44
N TYR A 154 -10.70 -6.80 -1.46
CA TYR A 154 -11.22 -7.16 -0.14
C TYR A 154 -12.75 -7.05 -0.01
N LEU A 155 -13.50 -6.70 -1.09
CA LEU A 155 -14.96 -6.69 -1.05
C LEU A 155 -15.52 -8.07 -0.70
N ARG A 156 -16.48 -8.08 0.22
CA ARG A 156 -17.22 -9.28 0.62
C ARG A 156 -18.64 -9.25 0.06
N LYS A 157 -19.26 -10.41 -0.09
CA LYS A 157 -20.68 -10.54 -0.46
C LYS A 157 -21.59 -9.77 0.50
N SER A 158 -21.25 -9.73 1.79
CA SER A 158 -21.97 -8.96 2.81
C SER A 158 -21.89 -7.43 2.65
N ASN A 159 -20.99 -6.94 1.80
CA ASN A 159 -20.93 -5.50 1.48
C ASN A 159 -22.03 -5.06 0.50
N VAL A 160 -22.73 -6.00 -0.16
CA VAL A 160 -23.78 -5.69 -1.10
C VAL A 160 -25.14 -5.79 -0.39
N ASN A 161 -25.87 -4.68 -0.40
CA ASN A 161 -27.24 -4.59 0.13
C ASN A 161 -28.16 -4.05 -0.98
N GLY A 162 -28.91 -4.96 -1.62
CA GLY A 162 -29.69 -4.61 -2.81
C GLY A 162 -28.80 -4.13 -3.93
N ASN A 163 -29.01 -2.87 -4.35
CA ASN A 163 -28.18 -2.19 -5.36
C ASN A 163 -27.14 -1.23 -4.77
N ILE A 164 -26.86 -1.31 -3.47
CA ILE A 164 -25.90 -0.43 -2.79
C ILE A 164 -24.74 -1.27 -2.30
N LEU A 165 -23.51 -0.86 -2.64
CA LEU A 165 -22.27 -1.36 -2.08
C LEU A 165 -21.90 -0.50 -0.86
N ILE A 166 -21.76 -1.15 0.31
CA ILE A 166 -21.38 -0.50 1.57
C ILE A 166 -20.05 -1.13 2.03
N TYR A 167 -18.98 -0.35 2.04
CA TYR A 167 -17.69 -0.86 2.48
C TYR A 167 -16.87 0.19 3.23
N ARG A 168 -15.87 -0.27 3.98
CA ARG A 168 -14.89 0.60 4.64
C ARG A 168 -13.58 0.59 3.86
N ARG A 169 -13.09 1.78 3.53
CA ARG A 169 -11.83 1.97 2.82
C ARG A 169 -10.65 1.46 3.64
N GLN A 170 -9.85 0.56 3.09
CA GLN A 170 -8.71 -0.07 3.78
C GLN A 170 -7.70 0.97 4.31
N LYS A 171 -7.44 2.02 3.54
CA LYS A 171 -6.44 3.03 3.89
C LYS A 171 -6.89 3.98 5.00
N THR A 172 -8.15 4.37 5.05
CA THR A 172 -8.66 5.46 5.91
C THR A 172 -9.71 5.01 6.92
N GLY A 173 -10.29 3.81 6.75
CA GLY A 173 -11.41 3.34 7.57
C GLY A 173 -12.73 4.05 7.29
N GLN A 174 -12.78 4.99 6.34
CA GLN A 174 -13.99 5.71 5.96
C GLN A 174 -15.01 4.74 5.35
N GLN A 175 -16.26 4.82 5.81
CA GLN A 175 -17.38 4.08 5.23
C GLN A 175 -17.89 4.80 3.99
N LEU A 176 -18.07 4.06 2.90
CA LEU A 176 -18.54 4.57 1.62
C LEU A 176 -19.78 3.79 1.16
N TYR A 177 -20.66 4.48 0.45
CA TYR A 177 -21.90 3.99 -0.11
C TYR A 177 -21.86 4.26 -1.61
N ILE A 178 -21.94 3.22 -2.42
CA ILE A 178 -21.87 3.34 -3.88
C ILE A 178 -23.06 2.60 -4.49
N THR A 179 -23.79 3.24 -5.35
CA THR A 179 -24.85 2.57 -6.14
C THR A 179 -24.21 1.64 -7.16
N ILE A 180 -24.67 0.39 -7.20
CA ILE A 180 -24.24 -0.62 -8.17
C ILE A 180 -25.09 -0.46 -9.42
N GLU A 181 -24.56 0.22 -10.41
CA GLU A 181 -25.21 0.39 -11.71
C GLU A 181 -25.25 -0.94 -12.48
N LYS A 182 -26.14 -1.03 -13.50
CA LYS A 182 -26.34 -2.25 -14.29
C LYS A 182 -25.04 -2.80 -14.90
N CYS A 183 -24.15 -1.92 -15.36
CA CYS A 183 -22.84 -2.29 -15.90
C CYS A 183 -21.93 -2.96 -14.86
N ALA A 184 -21.86 -2.42 -13.64
CA ALA A 184 -21.13 -3.00 -12.53
C ALA A 184 -21.74 -4.33 -12.11
N ALA A 185 -23.06 -4.41 -11.97
CA ALA A 185 -23.79 -5.62 -11.61
C ALA A 185 -23.53 -6.77 -12.60
N LYS A 186 -23.46 -6.46 -13.92
CA LYS A 186 -23.14 -7.44 -14.97
C LYS A 186 -21.76 -8.08 -14.75
N ILE A 187 -20.76 -7.27 -14.42
CA ILE A 187 -19.40 -7.78 -14.15
C ILE A 187 -19.39 -8.61 -12.88
N ILE A 188 -19.98 -8.14 -11.79
CA ILE A 188 -20.06 -8.88 -10.52
C ILE A 188 -20.71 -10.25 -10.75
N LYS A 189 -21.83 -10.30 -11.47
CA LYS A 189 -22.55 -11.55 -11.79
C LYS A 189 -21.72 -12.52 -12.62
N ARG A 190 -20.91 -12.00 -13.58
CA ARG A 190 -20.00 -12.84 -14.41
C ARG A 190 -19.06 -13.68 -13.56
N TYR A 191 -18.52 -13.10 -12.46
CA TYR A 191 -17.54 -13.76 -11.61
C TYR A 191 -18.15 -14.44 -10.38
N ALA A 192 -19.45 -14.33 -10.14
CA ALA A 192 -20.12 -14.89 -8.96
C ALA A 192 -19.91 -16.41 -8.81
N CYS A 193 -19.89 -17.16 -9.93
CA CYS A 193 -19.66 -18.60 -9.92
C CYS A 193 -18.30 -18.99 -9.34
N ARG A 194 -17.25 -18.18 -9.62
CA ARG A 194 -15.89 -18.42 -9.15
C ARG A 194 -15.72 -18.13 -7.65
N CYS A 195 -16.69 -17.44 -7.04
CA CYS A 195 -16.70 -17.06 -5.62
C CYS A 195 -17.74 -17.83 -4.82
N LYS A 196 -18.32 -18.93 -5.34
CA LYS A 196 -19.48 -19.61 -4.74
C LYS A 196 -19.22 -19.96 -3.27
N ASP A 197 -18.06 -20.54 -2.98
CA ASP A 197 -17.67 -21.01 -1.64
C ASP A 197 -16.79 -19.99 -0.88
N SER A 198 -16.64 -18.77 -1.40
CA SER A 198 -15.85 -17.70 -0.80
C SER A 198 -16.75 -16.63 -0.17
N ALA A 199 -16.27 -16.02 0.91
CA ALA A 199 -16.91 -14.83 1.49
C ALA A 199 -16.66 -13.57 0.65
N TYR A 200 -15.65 -13.59 -0.25
CA TYR A 200 -15.33 -12.46 -1.12
C TYR A 200 -16.33 -12.32 -2.27
N LEU A 201 -16.50 -11.08 -2.73
CA LEU A 201 -17.39 -10.75 -3.85
C LEU A 201 -16.77 -11.11 -5.20
N LEU A 202 -15.44 -11.05 -5.31
CA LEU A 202 -14.66 -11.24 -6.52
C LEU A 202 -13.56 -12.28 -6.32
N PRO A 203 -13.17 -13.03 -7.36
CA PRO A 203 -12.18 -14.10 -7.27
C PRO A 203 -10.72 -13.55 -7.32
N ILE A 204 -10.45 -12.52 -6.54
CA ILE A 204 -9.11 -11.90 -6.43
C ILE A 204 -8.35 -12.53 -5.27
N LEU A 205 -9.03 -12.73 -4.13
CA LEU A 205 -8.44 -13.30 -2.93
C LEU A 205 -9.13 -14.62 -2.57
N THR A 206 -8.31 -15.58 -2.12
CA THR A 206 -8.79 -16.87 -1.57
C THR A 206 -8.49 -17.00 -0.08
N ALA A 207 -7.60 -16.16 0.46
CA ALA A 207 -7.16 -16.19 1.84
C ALA A 207 -7.36 -14.84 2.52
N THR A 208 -7.26 -14.83 3.85
CA THR A 208 -7.34 -13.65 4.71
C THR A 208 -5.98 -13.35 5.36
N GLY A 209 -5.88 -12.23 6.09
CA GLY A 209 -4.68 -11.87 6.83
C GLY A 209 -3.45 -11.64 5.96
N GLU A 210 -2.28 -12.06 6.42
CA GLU A 210 -1.02 -11.85 5.70
C GLU A 210 -1.00 -12.62 4.37
N THR A 211 -1.55 -13.83 4.31
CA THR A 211 -1.64 -14.61 3.07
C THR A 211 -2.47 -13.90 2.01
N GLY A 212 -3.64 -13.37 2.37
CA GLY A 212 -4.46 -12.55 1.45
C GLY A 212 -3.74 -11.28 1.01
N TYR A 213 -3.00 -10.63 1.90
CA TYR A 213 -2.19 -9.48 1.53
C TYR A 213 -1.09 -9.85 0.52
N ARG A 214 -0.43 -11.00 0.67
CA ARG A 214 0.57 -11.49 -0.29
C ARG A 214 -0.06 -11.81 -1.65
N GLN A 215 -1.23 -12.45 -1.66
CA GLN A 215 -2.00 -12.68 -2.91
C GLN A 215 -2.35 -11.38 -3.63
N TYR A 216 -2.74 -10.35 -2.89
CA TYR A 216 -3.02 -9.04 -3.46
C TYR A 216 -1.79 -8.39 -4.13
N LYS A 217 -0.58 -8.66 -3.61
CA LYS A 217 0.67 -8.06 -4.10
C LYS A 217 1.32 -8.82 -5.26
N SER A 218 1.00 -10.10 -5.43
CA SER A 218 1.51 -10.93 -6.54
C SER A 218 0.83 -10.59 -7.85
#